data_26853a05b4382881423871918013f1db
#
_entry.id   26853a05b4382881423871918013f1db
#
_cell.length_a   1.000
_cell.length_b   1.000
_cell.length_c   1.000
_cell.angle_alpha   90.00
_cell.angle_beta   90.00
_cell.angle_gamma   90.00
#
_symmetry.space_group_name_H-M   'P 1'
#
loop_
_entity.id
_entity.type
_entity.pdbx_description
1 polymer ?
#
loop_
_entity_poly.entity_id
_entity_poly.type
_entity_poly.pdbx_seq_one_letter_code
_entity_poly.pdbx_strand_id
1 'polypeptide(L)' 'MTLRDKINNMLNKDLAKMLVEEVAEEDYDYNWEEELVYNGITYSYKTTDGETYMDEDDAIEWQIKLLEGECYDW' A
#
# COMPACT_ATOMS: atom_id res chain seq x y z
N MET A 1 17.98 16.82 -19.60
CA MET A 1 17.16 16.35 -18.46
C MET A 1 17.31 17.29 -17.29
N THR A 2 16.21 17.79 -16.78
CA THR A 2 16.22 18.66 -15.63
C THR A 2 16.32 17.83 -14.35
N LEU A 3 16.70 18.46 -13.25
CA LEU A 3 16.72 17.82 -11.95
C LEU A 3 15.35 17.30 -11.56
N ARG A 4 14.31 18.06 -11.92
CA ARG A 4 12.94 17.68 -11.64
C ARG A 4 12.55 16.41 -12.39
N ASP A 5 12.92 16.28 -13.66
CA ASP A 5 12.65 15.06 -14.44
C ASP A 5 13.37 13.86 -13.85
N LYS A 6 14.61 14.08 -13.42
CA LYS A 6 15.40 13.04 -12.78
C LYS A 6 14.76 12.58 -11.48
N ILE A 7 14.26 13.50 -10.68
CA ILE A 7 13.58 13.21 -9.44
C ILE A 7 12.31 12.40 -9.73
N ASN A 8 11.51 12.83 -10.69
CA ASN A 8 10.27 12.14 -11.04
C ASN A 8 10.52 10.71 -11.52
N ASN A 9 11.58 10.51 -12.31
CA ASN A 9 11.88 9.19 -12.85
C ASN A 9 12.53 8.25 -11.83
N MET A 10 13.37 8.80 -10.97
CA MET A 10 14.12 7.99 -10.02
C MET A 10 13.38 7.76 -8.70
N LEU A 11 12.56 8.72 -8.30
CA LEU A 11 11.97 8.71 -6.97
C LEU A 11 10.50 8.31 -6.94
N ASN A 12 9.87 8.06 -8.08
CA ASN A 12 8.46 7.65 -8.09
C ASN A 12 8.25 6.38 -7.29
N LYS A 13 9.15 5.42 -7.42
CA LYS A 13 9.06 4.18 -6.67
C LYS A 13 9.31 4.41 -5.18
N ASP A 14 10.33 5.19 -4.85
CA ASP A 14 10.63 5.51 -3.46
C ASP A 14 9.53 6.36 -2.83
N LEU A 15 9.01 7.33 -3.59
CA LEU A 15 7.92 8.17 -3.14
C LEU A 15 6.66 7.33 -2.94
N ALA A 16 6.39 6.39 -3.85
CA ALA A 16 5.26 5.50 -3.71
C ALA A 16 5.36 4.67 -2.43
N LYS A 17 6.56 4.17 -2.12
CA LYS A 17 6.78 3.43 -0.87
C LYS A 17 6.50 4.29 0.35
N MET A 18 6.87 5.56 0.30
CA MET A 18 6.61 6.48 1.41
C MET A 18 5.14 6.81 1.57
N LEU A 19 4.41 6.87 0.46
CA LEU A 19 3.00 7.22 0.47
C LEU A 19 2.09 6.03 0.79
N VAL A 20 2.56 4.82 0.52
CA VAL A 20 1.82 3.61 0.86
C VAL A 20 1.96 3.38 2.37
N GLU A 21 0.82 3.34 3.05
CA GLU A 21 0.78 3.15 4.49
C GLU A 21 0.65 1.67 4.83
N GLU A 22 1.55 1.16 5.64
CA GLU A 22 1.46 -0.19 6.14
C GLU A 22 0.53 -0.22 7.34
N VAL A 23 -0.50 -1.04 7.26
CA VAL A 23 -1.48 -1.19 8.32
C VAL A 23 -1.38 -2.61 8.86
N ALA A 24 -1.09 -2.72 10.13
CA ALA A 24 -1.03 -4.02 10.81
C ALA A 24 -2.31 -4.23 11.60
N GLU A 25 -2.97 -5.34 11.34
CA GLU A 25 -4.18 -5.71 12.06
C GLU A 25 -3.99 -7.05 12.73
N GLU A 26 -4.36 -7.11 14.00
CA GLU A 26 -4.33 -8.37 14.73
C GLU A 26 -5.55 -9.19 14.34
N ASP A 27 -5.30 -10.40 13.86
CA ASP A 27 -6.37 -11.33 13.50
C ASP A 27 -6.67 -12.25 14.66
N TYR A 28 -7.93 -12.31 15.03
CA TYR A 28 -8.44 -13.21 16.03
C TYR A 28 -9.55 -14.05 15.42
N ASP A 29 -9.58 -15.29 15.80
CA ASP A 29 -10.63 -16.21 15.34
C ASP A 29 -11.21 -16.92 16.55
N TYR A 30 -12.39 -17.49 16.38
CA TYR A 30 -13.00 -18.28 17.43
C TYR A 30 -12.79 -19.76 17.13
N ASN A 31 -12.31 -20.51 18.14
CA ASN A 31 -12.23 -21.94 17.99
C ASN A 31 -13.62 -22.57 18.22
N TRP A 32 -13.68 -23.89 18.13
CA TRP A 32 -14.92 -24.60 18.30
C TRP A 32 -15.52 -24.51 19.72
N GLU A 33 -14.73 -24.07 20.69
CA GLU A 33 -15.17 -23.80 22.05
C GLU A 33 -15.59 -22.34 22.25
N GLU A 34 -15.64 -21.57 21.20
CA GLU A 34 -15.95 -20.14 21.17
C GLU A 34 -14.97 -19.29 21.96
N GLU A 35 -13.74 -19.77 22.08
CA GLU A 35 -12.65 -19.00 22.69
C GLU A 35 -11.92 -18.21 21.61
N LEU A 36 -11.58 -16.98 21.95
CA LEU A 36 -10.85 -16.11 21.05
C LEU A 36 -9.40 -16.58 20.92
N VAL A 37 -8.98 -16.88 19.73
CA VAL A 37 -7.61 -17.35 19.43
C VAL A 37 -6.92 -16.35 18.54
N TYR A 38 -5.71 -15.97 18.94
CA TYR A 38 -4.88 -15.07 18.16
C TYR A 38 -4.25 -15.81 16.98
N ASN A 39 -4.53 -15.35 15.78
CA ASN A 39 -4.06 -15.98 14.53
C ASN A 39 -2.81 -15.33 13.96
N GLY A 40 -2.37 -14.24 14.54
CA GLY A 40 -1.21 -13.52 14.07
C GLY A 40 -1.57 -12.12 13.60
N ILE A 41 -0.63 -11.49 12.93
CA ILE A 41 -0.82 -10.14 12.42
C ILE A 41 -0.92 -10.19 10.91
N THR A 42 -1.96 -9.57 10.36
CA THR A 42 -2.13 -9.42 8.93
C THR A 42 -1.73 -8.00 8.55
N TYR A 43 -0.87 -7.89 7.56
CA TYR A 43 -0.43 -6.60 7.05
C TYR A 43 -1.15 -6.27 5.77
N SER A 44 -1.59 -5.04 5.66
CA SER A 44 -2.16 -4.52 4.43
C SER A 44 -1.50 -3.19 4.10
N TYR A 45 -1.62 -2.77 2.86
CA TYR A 45 -0.96 -1.57 2.35
C TYR A 45 -1.99 -0.68 1.72
N LYS A 46 -2.09 0.53 2.25
CA LYS A 46 -3.10 1.48 1.82
C LYS A 46 -2.45 2.56 0.97
N THR A 47 -3.02 2.80 -0.19
CA THR A 47 -2.57 3.86 -1.09
C THR A 47 -3.27 5.18 -0.78
N THR A 48 -2.82 6.26 -1.41
CA THR A 48 -3.34 7.61 -1.12
C THR A 48 -4.78 7.80 -1.57
N ASP A 49 -5.28 6.96 -2.47
CA ASP A 49 -6.68 7.01 -2.90
C ASP A 49 -7.62 6.21 -1.99
N GLY A 50 -7.08 5.59 -0.95
CA GLY A 50 -7.87 4.80 -0.01
C GLY A 50 -8.00 3.33 -0.34
N GLU A 51 -7.38 2.87 -1.43
CA GLU A 51 -7.38 1.46 -1.78
C GLU A 51 -6.42 0.69 -0.90
N THR A 52 -6.79 -0.54 -0.61
CA THR A 52 -6.00 -1.41 0.27
C THR A 52 -5.58 -2.67 -0.48
N TYR A 53 -4.33 -3.04 -0.32
CA TYR A 53 -3.75 -4.21 -0.98
C TYR A 53 -3.09 -5.10 0.06
N MET A 54 -3.16 -6.40 -0.15
CA MET A 54 -2.51 -7.37 0.71
C MET A 54 -1.03 -7.52 0.39
N ASP A 55 -0.62 -7.09 -0.80
CA ASP A 55 0.74 -7.21 -1.29
C ASP A 55 1.35 -5.82 -1.42
N GLU A 56 2.53 -5.63 -0.82
CA GLU A 56 3.23 -4.35 -0.88
C GLU A 56 3.56 -3.95 -2.32
N ASP A 57 3.99 -4.92 -3.13
CA ASP A 57 4.35 -4.63 -4.52
C ASP A 57 3.17 -4.14 -5.32
N ASP A 58 2.00 -4.74 -5.12
CA ASP A 58 0.78 -4.30 -5.79
C ASP A 58 0.39 -2.89 -5.37
N ALA A 59 0.49 -2.59 -4.09
CA ALA A 59 0.17 -1.26 -3.58
C ALA A 59 1.14 -0.21 -4.14
N ILE A 60 2.42 -0.53 -4.18
CA ILE A 60 3.42 0.38 -4.71
C ILE A 60 3.19 0.62 -6.20
N GLU A 61 2.91 -0.44 -6.95
CA GLU A 61 2.64 -0.32 -8.38
C GLU A 61 1.42 0.57 -8.65
N TRP A 62 0.36 0.38 -7.92
CA TRP A 62 -0.82 1.22 -8.03
C TRP A 62 -0.52 2.67 -7.65
N GLN A 63 0.23 2.86 -6.56
CA GLN A 63 0.60 4.20 -6.11
C GLN A 63 1.45 4.92 -7.16
N ILE A 64 2.33 4.21 -7.86
CA ILE A 64 3.10 4.79 -8.95
C ILE A 64 2.18 5.28 -10.06
N LYS A 65 1.19 4.48 -10.42
CA LYS A 65 0.21 4.88 -11.44
C LYS A 65 -0.57 6.13 -11.02
N LEU A 66 -0.90 6.22 -9.73
CA LEU A 66 -1.57 7.41 -9.21
C LEU A 66 -0.67 8.64 -9.30
N LEU A 67 0.61 8.49 -9.01
CA LEU A 67 1.57 9.58 -9.10
C LEU A 67 1.78 10.03 -10.54
N GLU A 68 1.71 9.10 -11.49
CA GLU A 68 1.85 9.39 -12.91
C GLU A 68 0.56 9.93 -13.51
N GLY A 69 -0.54 9.86 -12.78
CA GLY A 69 -1.82 10.38 -13.24
C GLY A 69 -2.55 9.50 -14.25
N GLU A 70 -2.08 8.28 -14.47
CA GLU A 70 -2.68 7.39 -15.46
C GLU A 70 -4.09 6.94 -15.10
N CYS A 71 -4.41 6.95 -13.82
CA CYS A 71 -5.68 6.46 -13.32
C CYS A 71 -6.69 7.56 -13.05
N TYR A 72 -6.31 8.81 -13.29
CA TYR A 72 -7.19 9.94 -13.07
C TYR A 72 -7.68 10.53 -14.37
N ASP A 73 -8.94 10.72 -14.38
CA ASP A 73 -9.62 11.37 -15.48
C ASP A 73 -10.04 12.75 -14.99
N TRP A 74 -9.10 13.66 -15.02
CA TRP A 74 -9.30 15.02 -14.51
C TRP A 74 -10.18 15.86 -15.41
#